data_dea6b6965130ad6bec8c1825c3f36c71
#
_entry.id   dea6b6965130ad6bec8c1825c3f36c71
#
_cell.length_a   1.000
_cell.length_b   1.000
_cell.length_c   1.000
_cell.angle_alpha   90.00
_cell.angle_beta   90.00
_cell.angle_gamma   90.00
#
_symmetry.space_group_name_H-M   'P 1'
#
loop_
_entity.id
_entity.type
_entity.pdbx_description
1 polymer ?
#
loop_
_entity_poly.entity_id
_entity_poly.type
_entity_poly.pdbx_seq_one_letter_code
_entity_poly.pdbx_strand_id
1 'polypeptide(L)'
;ADWPKTAKYEGLVTRMYRSIINSEEGKIHQKVLEPMVTMGICPDCGGTRLNDKVLSCRINGRNIAEVTHMAIPEIIAWLREIDDPLAKDMKQAIGGRLSALLEIGLGYLTLDRSMETLSGGEAQRCKIAKYINSSLSDMLYVLDEPSVGLHSHDIHLLKASVRKLRDHGNTVLLVEHHKEMIQIADHIVAM
;
A
#
# COMPACT_ATOMS: atom_id res chain seq x y z
N ALA A 1 27.43 36.94 -20.64
CA ALA A 1 26.33 36.19 -20.03
C ALA A 1 25.67 37.10 -19.00
N ASP A 2 24.47 37.61 -19.34
CA ASP A 2 23.71 38.48 -18.45
C ASP A 2 23.13 37.64 -17.30
N TRP A 3 23.66 37.82 -16.11
CA TRP A 3 23.08 37.31 -14.89
C TRP A 3 21.77 38.03 -14.59
N PRO A 4 20.69 37.32 -14.24
CA PRO A 4 19.42 37.96 -13.88
C PRO A 4 19.65 38.87 -12.67
N LYS A 5 19.22 40.12 -12.79
CA LYS A 5 19.40 41.18 -11.77
C LYS A 5 18.70 40.89 -10.44
N THR A 6 17.93 39.80 -10.34
CA THR A 6 17.18 39.37 -9.14
C THR A 6 17.25 37.85 -9.00
N ALA A 7 18.41 37.27 -8.72
CA ALA A 7 18.50 35.91 -8.28
C ALA A 7 18.28 35.86 -6.76
N LYS A 8 17.22 35.19 -6.30
CA LYS A 8 17.09 34.85 -4.87
C LYS A 8 18.25 33.91 -4.49
N TYR A 9 19.02 34.33 -3.48
CA TYR A 9 20.01 33.43 -2.89
C TYR A 9 19.31 32.19 -2.35
N GLU A 10 19.70 31.03 -2.84
CA GLU A 10 19.24 29.75 -2.38
C GLU A 10 20.41 29.04 -1.69
N GLY A 11 20.22 28.70 -0.42
CA GLY A 11 21.23 27.98 0.34
C GLY A 11 21.56 26.61 -0.28
N LEU A 12 22.78 26.13 -0.08
CA LEU A 12 23.27 24.86 -0.66
C LEU A 12 22.33 23.70 -0.32
N VAL A 13 21.87 23.58 0.91
CA VAL A 13 20.97 22.52 1.39
C VAL A 13 19.63 22.55 0.64
N THR A 14 19.01 23.73 0.52
CA THR A 14 17.74 23.91 -0.19
C THR A 14 17.87 23.54 -1.68
N ARG A 15 18.99 23.95 -2.29
CA ARG A 15 19.30 23.61 -3.67
C ARG A 15 19.52 22.10 -3.87
N MET A 16 20.22 21.44 -2.97
CA MET A 16 20.41 19.97 -3.00
C MET A 16 19.08 19.24 -2.89
N TYR A 17 18.21 19.63 -1.96
CA TYR A 17 16.87 19.03 -1.83
C TYR A 17 16.05 19.17 -3.10
N ARG A 18 16.01 20.34 -3.69
CA ARG A 18 15.20 20.61 -4.88
C ARG A 18 15.75 19.95 -6.15
N SER A 19 17.06 20.10 -6.42
CA SER A 19 17.63 19.73 -7.71
C SER A 19 18.24 18.33 -7.74
N ILE A 20 18.54 17.72 -6.59
CA ILE A 20 19.20 16.43 -6.54
C ILE A 20 18.32 15.41 -5.83
N ILE A 21 17.92 15.65 -4.56
CA ILE A 21 17.23 14.65 -3.74
C ILE A 21 15.81 14.38 -4.25
N ASN A 22 15.05 15.42 -4.63
CA ASN A 22 13.67 15.33 -5.08
C ASN A 22 13.50 15.28 -6.61
N SER A 23 14.59 15.14 -7.38
CA SER A 23 14.53 15.08 -8.84
C SER A 23 14.68 13.64 -9.37
N GLU A 24 14.21 13.41 -10.59
CA GLU A 24 14.47 12.14 -11.29
C GLU A 24 15.98 11.87 -11.47
N GLU A 25 16.77 12.93 -11.61
CA GLU A 25 18.25 12.85 -11.67
C GLU A 25 18.85 12.39 -10.33
N GLY A 26 18.18 12.66 -9.19
CA GLY A 26 18.57 12.16 -7.88
C GLY A 26 18.61 10.64 -7.79
N LYS A 27 17.74 9.95 -8.53
CA LYS A 27 17.75 8.48 -8.60
C LYS A 27 19.03 7.96 -9.26
N ILE A 28 19.58 8.68 -10.25
CA ILE A 28 20.82 8.32 -10.93
C ILE A 28 22.02 8.49 -9.99
N HIS A 29 21.96 9.47 -9.09
CA HIS A 29 23.04 9.77 -8.14
C HIS A 29 22.83 9.17 -6.76
N GLN A 30 21.84 8.29 -6.57
CA GLN A 30 21.47 7.70 -5.29
C GLN A 30 22.68 7.10 -4.55
N LYS A 31 23.54 6.35 -5.24
CA LYS A 31 24.76 5.76 -4.65
C LYS A 31 25.75 6.79 -4.11
N VAL A 32 25.76 8.00 -4.68
CA VAL A 32 26.63 9.10 -4.22
C VAL A 32 25.99 9.84 -3.04
N LEU A 33 24.66 9.87 -2.98
CA LEU A 33 23.91 10.54 -1.94
C LEU A 33 23.71 9.70 -0.67
N GLU A 34 23.62 8.37 -0.80
CA GLU A 34 23.44 7.44 0.32
C GLU A 34 24.35 7.70 1.53
N PRO A 35 25.66 7.97 1.38
CA PRO A 35 26.51 8.28 2.52
C PRO A 35 26.29 9.69 3.11
N MET A 36 25.59 10.57 2.39
CA MET A 36 25.37 11.98 2.78
C MET A 36 23.96 12.24 3.32
N VAL A 37 23.02 11.29 3.13
CA VAL A 37 21.62 11.44 3.49
C VAL A 37 21.19 10.29 4.37
N THR A 38 20.76 10.59 5.58
CA THR A 38 20.22 9.60 6.51
C THR A 38 18.71 9.78 6.58
N MET A 39 17.99 8.69 6.34
CA MET A 39 16.54 8.65 6.58
C MET A 39 16.30 8.51 8.08
N GLY A 40 15.56 9.45 8.65
CA GLY A 40 15.26 9.47 10.08
C GLY A 40 13.82 9.87 10.35
N ILE A 41 13.40 9.66 11.61
CA ILE A 41 12.10 10.12 12.07
C ILE A 41 12.15 11.66 12.17
N CYS A 42 11.20 12.34 11.55
CA CYS A 42 11.09 13.78 11.61
C CYS A 42 10.86 14.23 13.08
N PRO A 43 11.70 15.11 13.64
CA PRO A 43 11.56 15.54 15.03
C PRO A 43 10.28 16.34 15.29
N ASP A 44 9.75 17.05 14.28
CA ASP A 44 8.56 17.89 14.43
C ASP A 44 7.27 17.07 14.52
N CYS A 45 7.15 16.01 13.70
CA CYS A 45 5.92 15.22 13.64
C CYS A 45 6.06 13.80 14.21
N GLY A 46 7.24 13.43 14.75
CA GLY A 46 7.47 12.09 15.29
C GLY A 46 7.20 10.94 14.30
N GLY A 47 7.32 11.20 12.99
CA GLY A 47 7.07 10.20 11.94
C GLY A 47 5.63 10.15 11.41
N THR A 48 4.67 10.85 12.03
CA THR A 48 3.26 10.83 11.61
C THR A 48 3.02 11.54 10.27
N ARG A 49 3.94 12.39 9.81
CA ARG A 49 3.82 13.25 8.61
C ARG A 49 2.65 14.26 8.68
N LEU A 50 2.07 14.45 9.87
CA LEU A 50 0.91 15.28 10.12
C LEU A 50 1.27 16.34 11.18
N ASN A 51 0.62 17.51 11.11
CA ASN A 51 0.80 18.57 12.09
C ASN A 51 -0.16 18.38 13.27
N ASP A 52 0.11 19.09 14.38
CA ASP A 52 -0.66 18.98 15.63
C ASP A 52 -2.14 19.35 15.45
N LYS A 53 -2.47 20.28 14.53
CA LYS A 53 -3.85 20.66 14.24
C LYS A 53 -4.66 19.48 13.66
N VAL A 54 -4.05 18.69 12.76
CA VAL A 54 -4.68 17.49 12.23
C VAL A 54 -4.77 16.42 13.31
N LEU A 55 -3.73 16.24 14.12
CA LEU A 55 -3.69 15.26 15.19
C LEU A 55 -4.64 15.58 16.35
N SER A 56 -5.07 16.84 16.49
CA SER A 56 -6.09 17.23 17.49
C SER A 56 -7.51 16.77 17.11
N CYS A 57 -7.77 16.50 15.82
CA CYS A 57 -9.06 15.95 15.38
C CYS A 57 -9.17 14.49 15.81
N ARG A 58 -10.25 14.17 16.54
CA ARG A 58 -10.48 12.81 17.05
C ARG A 58 -11.89 12.31 16.70
N ILE A 59 -11.96 11.03 16.34
CA ILE A 59 -13.21 10.30 16.15
C ILE A 59 -13.20 9.13 17.14
N ASN A 60 -14.20 9.00 17.99
CA ASN A 60 -14.25 8.02 19.09
C ASN A 60 -12.92 7.96 19.87
N GLY A 61 -12.40 9.14 20.25
CA GLY A 61 -11.19 9.28 21.06
C GLY A 61 -9.86 9.05 20.33
N ARG A 62 -9.85 8.63 19.05
CA ARG A 62 -8.65 8.34 18.29
C ARG A 62 -8.41 9.37 17.19
N ASN A 63 -7.15 9.76 16.99
CA ASN A 63 -6.73 10.57 15.85
C ASN A 63 -6.31 9.69 14.67
N ILE A 64 -6.07 10.31 13.52
CA ILE A 64 -5.75 9.59 12.29
C ILE A 64 -4.43 8.81 12.38
N ALA A 65 -3.42 9.32 13.08
CA ALA A 65 -2.15 8.62 13.23
C ALA A 65 -2.32 7.36 14.12
N GLU A 66 -3.07 7.46 15.21
CA GLU A 66 -3.38 6.32 16.07
C GLU A 66 -4.14 5.24 15.28
N VAL A 67 -5.12 5.64 14.44
CA VAL A 67 -5.90 4.70 13.63
C VAL A 67 -5.05 4.04 12.55
N THR A 68 -4.19 4.79 11.85
CA THR A 68 -3.34 4.23 10.78
C THR A 68 -2.26 3.30 11.31
N HIS A 69 -1.92 3.39 12.59
CA HIS A 69 -0.97 2.51 13.28
C HIS A 69 -1.60 1.19 13.77
N MET A 70 -2.92 1.08 13.77
CA MET A 70 -3.63 -0.15 14.13
C MET A 70 -3.51 -1.19 13.03
N ALA A 71 -3.59 -2.48 13.41
CA ALA A 71 -3.77 -3.57 12.46
C ALA A 71 -5.14 -3.48 11.76
N ILE A 72 -5.24 -3.99 10.54
CA ILE A 72 -6.47 -3.88 9.73
C ILE A 72 -7.73 -4.39 10.45
N PRO A 73 -7.73 -5.53 11.17
CA PRO A 73 -8.90 -5.99 11.93
C PRO A 73 -9.36 -5.00 13.01
N GLU A 74 -8.40 -4.34 13.67
CA GLU A 74 -8.69 -3.36 14.71
C GLU A 74 -9.32 -2.10 14.12
N ILE A 75 -8.84 -1.65 12.94
CA ILE A 75 -9.46 -0.52 12.23
C ILE A 75 -10.90 -0.86 11.83
N ILE A 76 -11.14 -2.07 11.34
CA ILE A 76 -12.50 -2.51 10.96
C ILE A 76 -13.42 -2.54 12.19
N ALA A 77 -12.94 -3.02 13.34
CA ALA A 77 -13.70 -3.02 14.59
C ALA A 77 -14.02 -1.59 15.02
N TRP A 78 -13.03 -0.71 15.04
CA TRP A 78 -13.21 0.69 15.38
C TRP A 78 -14.18 1.43 14.44
N LEU A 79 -14.12 1.16 13.11
CA LEU A 79 -15.07 1.73 12.15
C LEU A 79 -16.52 1.33 12.45
N ARG A 80 -16.75 0.12 12.95
CA ARG A 80 -18.12 -0.34 13.32
C ARG A 80 -18.68 0.44 14.50
N GLU A 81 -17.84 0.86 15.44
CA GLU A 81 -18.23 1.62 16.63
C GLU A 81 -18.61 3.08 16.32
N ILE A 82 -18.30 3.59 15.13
CA ILE A 82 -18.68 4.96 14.74
C ILE A 82 -20.18 4.97 14.42
N ASP A 83 -20.95 5.61 15.28
CA ASP A 83 -22.40 5.76 15.11
C ASP A 83 -22.76 7.18 14.62
N ASP A 84 -22.45 7.43 13.33
CA ASP A 84 -22.78 8.67 12.64
C ASP A 84 -23.44 8.32 11.29
N PRO A 85 -24.71 8.72 11.08
CA PRO A 85 -25.41 8.48 9.81
C PRO A 85 -24.70 9.09 8.59
N LEU A 86 -24.03 10.24 8.75
CA LEU A 86 -23.27 10.91 7.68
C LEU A 86 -22.03 10.12 7.26
N ALA A 87 -21.48 9.30 8.16
CA ALA A 87 -20.31 8.48 7.89
C ALA A 87 -20.64 7.14 7.22
N LYS A 88 -21.91 6.77 7.03
CA LYS A 88 -22.35 5.45 6.58
C LYS A 88 -21.68 5.01 5.29
N ASP A 89 -21.77 5.80 4.23
CA ASP A 89 -21.24 5.43 2.91
C ASP A 89 -19.71 5.38 2.93
N MET A 90 -19.08 6.29 3.65
CA MET A 90 -17.62 6.30 3.83
C MET A 90 -17.16 5.09 4.63
N LYS A 91 -17.83 4.72 5.71
CA LYS A 91 -17.56 3.50 6.50
C LYS A 91 -17.66 2.25 5.63
N GLN A 92 -18.70 2.16 4.80
CA GLN A 92 -18.88 1.03 3.89
C GLN A 92 -17.75 0.96 2.85
N ALA A 93 -17.39 2.08 2.24
CA ALA A 93 -16.32 2.14 1.25
C ALA A 93 -14.94 1.79 1.84
N ILE A 94 -14.60 2.34 3.01
CA ILE A 94 -13.35 2.05 3.71
C ILE A 94 -13.34 0.60 4.19
N GLY A 95 -14.43 0.14 4.84
CA GLY A 95 -14.58 -1.22 5.33
C GLY A 95 -14.42 -2.26 4.22
N GLY A 96 -15.00 -2.02 3.04
CA GLY A 96 -14.86 -2.90 1.89
C GLY A 96 -13.40 -3.03 1.42
N ARG A 97 -12.65 -1.91 1.38
CA ARG A 97 -11.22 -1.92 1.01
C ARG A 97 -10.36 -2.65 2.04
N LEU A 98 -10.64 -2.43 3.32
CA LEU A 98 -9.91 -3.10 4.40
C LEU A 98 -10.24 -4.61 4.44
N SER A 99 -11.49 -4.98 4.19
CA SER A 99 -11.88 -6.39 4.10
C SER A 99 -11.19 -7.11 2.96
N ALA A 100 -10.98 -6.44 1.81
CA ALA A 100 -10.21 -7.01 0.70
C ALA A 100 -8.76 -7.33 1.10
N LEU A 101 -8.13 -6.50 1.95
CA LEU A 101 -6.79 -6.78 2.47
C LEU A 101 -6.79 -7.98 3.43
N LEU A 102 -7.85 -8.16 4.23
CA LEU A 102 -8.01 -9.37 5.06
C LEU A 102 -8.18 -10.63 4.21
N GLU A 103 -9.00 -10.56 3.15
CA GLU A 103 -9.28 -11.69 2.24
C GLU A 103 -8.01 -12.25 1.58
N ILE A 104 -6.94 -11.46 1.48
CA ILE A 104 -5.67 -11.89 0.88
C ILE A 104 -4.54 -12.12 1.89
N GLY A 105 -4.88 -12.21 3.20
CA GLY A 105 -3.93 -12.50 4.26
C GLY A 105 -3.02 -11.33 4.65
N LEU A 106 -3.42 -10.08 4.39
CA LEU A 106 -2.65 -8.87 4.77
C LEU A 106 -3.20 -8.16 6.01
N GLY A 107 -3.97 -8.86 6.85
CA GLY A 107 -4.59 -8.28 8.04
C GLY A 107 -3.61 -7.73 9.08
N TYR A 108 -2.38 -8.23 9.11
CA TYR A 108 -1.34 -7.80 10.03
C TYR A 108 -0.68 -6.48 9.65
N LEU A 109 -0.92 -5.97 8.44
CA LEU A 109 -0.37 -4.70 8.00
C LEU A 109 -1.05 -3.53 8.70
N THR A 110 -0.29 -2.44 8.84
CA THR A 110 -0.77 -1.13 9.29
C THR A 110 -0.78 -0.15 8.11
N LEU A 111 -1.68 0.84 8.13
CA LEU A 111 -1.84 1.77 7.00
C LEU A 111 -0.72 2.82 6.91
N ASP A 112 0.03 3.04 7.98
CA ASP A 112 1.18 3.94 8.02
C ASP A 112 2.46 3.32 7.47
N ARG A 113 2.48 2.00 7.25
CA ARG A 113 3.63 1.28 6.70
C ARG A 113 3.92 1.72 5.27
N SER A 114 5.15 2.10 5.01
CA SER A 114 5.59 2.51 3.66
C SER A 114 5.56 1.32 2.69
N MET A 115 5.06 1.55 1.47
CA MET A 115 5.05 0.54 0.40
C MET A 115 6.44 0.01 0.05
N GLU A 116 7.49 0.83 0.24
CA GLU A 116 8.88 0.44 -0.02
C GLU A 116 9.40 -0.62 0.98
N THR A 117 8.75 -0.75 2.13
CA THR A 117 9.11 -1.73 3.16
C THR A 117 8.36 -3.06 3.00
N LEU A 118 7.44 -3.14 2.05
CA LEU A 118 6.71 -4.37 1.77
C LEU A 118 7.59 -5.34 0.98
N SER A 119 7.47 -6.63 1.27
CA SER A 119 8.03 -7.67 0.42
C SER A 119 7.35 -7.67 -0.96
N GLY A 120 8.00 -8.26 -1.96
CA GLY A 120 7.44 -8.35 -3.32
C GLY A 120 6.05 -9.01 -3.32
N GLY A 121 5.88 -10.10 -2.57
CA GLY A 121 4.60 -10.79 -2.42
C GLY A 121 3.54 -9.93 -1.71
N GLU A 122 3.88 -9.20 -0.64
CA GLU A 122 2.96 -8.27 0.03
C GLU A 122 2.50 -7.15 -0.92
N ALA A 123 3.43 -6.53 -1.63
CA ALA A 123 3.12 -5.47 -2.59
C ALA A 123 2.21 -5.97 -3.72
N GLN A 124 2.44 -7.20 -4.22
CA GLN A 124 1.60 -7.80 -5.24
C GLN A 124 0.21 -8.12 -4.71
N ARG A 125 0.09 -8.69 -3.51
CA ARG A 125 -1.20 -8.94 -2.86
C ARG A 125 -1.97 -7.64 -2.61
N CYS A 126 -1.32 -6.55 -2.20
CA CYS A 126 -1.98 -5.24 -2.12
C CYS A 126 -2.60 -4.81 -3.46
N LYS A 127 -1.93 -5.10 -4.59
CA LYS A 127 -2.51 -4.83 -5.92
C LYS A 127 -3.74 -5.72 -6.19
N ILE A 128 -3.69 -7.00 -5.82
CA ILE A 128 -4.83 -7.92 -5.96
C ILE A 128 -6.02 -7.41 -5.13
N ALA A 129 -5.81 -7.00 -3.87
CA ALA A 129 -6.85 -6.46 -3.00
C ALA A 129 -7.60 -5.28 -3.62
N LYS A 130 -6.88 -4.44 -4.37
CA LYS A 130 -7.47 -3.30 -5.09
C LYS A 130 -8.53 -3.73 -6.10
N TYR A 131 -8.35 -4.90 -6.73
CA TYR A 131 -9.19 -5.37 -7.83
C TYR A 131 -10.25 -6.38 -7.42
N ILE A 132 -10.13 -7.05 -6.27
CA ILE A 132 -11.09 -8.06 -5.77
C ILE A 132 -12.51 -7.49 -5.69
N ASN A 133 -12.66 -6.24 -5.29
CA ASN A 133 -13.95 -5.55 -5.16
C ASN A 133 -14.23 -4.57 -6.32
N SER A 134 -13.47 -4.68 -7.41
CA SER A 134 -13.71 -3.91 -8.63
C SER A 134 -14.90 -4.48 -9.38
N SER A 135 -15.71 -3.63 -9.98
CA SER A 135 -16.78 -4.02 -10.90
C SER A 135 -16.28 -4.26 -12.34
N LEU A 136 -14.95 -4.21 -12.55
CA LEU A 136 -14.37 -4.44 -13.88
C LEU A 136 -14.41 -5.93 -14.24
N SER A 137 -14.85 -6.23 -15.45
CA SER A 137 -14.81 -7.54 -16.09
C SER A 137 -14.01 -7.47 -17.40
N ASP A 138 -13.77 -8.62 -18.03
CA ASP A 138 -12.98 -8.76 -19.26
C ASP A 138 -11.54 -8.22 -19.17
N MET A 139 -10.97 -8.24 -17.95
CA MET A 139 -9.59 -7.83 -17.69
C MET A 139 -8.64 -9.04 -17.70
N LEU A 140 -7.39 -8.81 -18.11
CA LEU A 140 -6.29 -9.76 -17.95
C LEU A 140 -5.45 -9.36 -16.74
N TYR A 141 -5.40 -10.24 -15.75
CA TYR A 141 -4.51 -10.11 -14.59
C TYR A 141 -3.33 -11.05 -14.74
N VAL A 142 -2.11 -10.51 -14.68
CA VAL A 142 -0.87 -11.30 -14.67
C VAL A 142 -0.28 -11.25 -13.28
N LEU A 143 -0.15 -12.41 -12.63
CA LEU A 143 0.34 -12.56 -11.28
C LEU A 143 1.57 -13.46 -11.31
N ASP A 144 2.68 -12.93 -10.81
CA ASP A 144 3.97 -13.62 -10.76
C ASP A 144 4.27 -14.01 -9.31
N GLU A 145 4.27 -15.32 -9.05
CA GLU A 145 4.52 -15.93 -7.74
C GLU A 145 3.78 -15.25 -6.56
N PRO A 146 2.46 -15.00 -6.62
CA PRO A 146 1.76 -14.26 -5.57
C PRO A 146 1.72 -15.01 -4.23
N SER A 147 2.04 -16.31 -4.19
CA SER A 147 2.14 -17.11 -2.97
C SER A 147 3.45 -16.91 -2.21
N VAL A 148 4.45 -16.24 -2.79
CA VAL A 148 5.74 -16.00 -2.15
C VAL A 148 5.58 -15.27 -0.82
N GLY A 149 6.20 -15.82 0.23
CA GLY A 149 6.17 -15.25 1.58
C GLY A 149 4.85 -15.49 2.33
N LEU A 150 3.92 -16.28 1.78
CA LEU A 150 2.74 -16.74 2.52
C LEU A 150 3.04 -18.01 3.33
N HIS A 151 2.47 -18.04 4.53
CA HIS A 151 2.39 -19.29 5.28
C HIS A 151 1.36 -20.21 4.59
N SER A 152 1.57 -21.53 4.67
CA SER A 152 0.66 -22.51 4.07
C SER A 152 -0.80 -22.33 4.49
N HIS A 153 -1.02 -21.87 5.73
CA HIS A 153 -2.35 -21.55 6.23
C HIS A 153 -3.04 -20.40 5.48
N ASP A 154 -2.30 -19.47 4.90
CA ASP A 154 -2.86 -18.27 4.25
C ASP A 154 -3.04 -18.44 2.74
N ILE A 155 -2.50 -19.52 2.17
CA ILE A 155 -2.62 -19.81 0.73
C ILE A 155 -4.07 -20.00 0.31
N HIS A 156 -4.92 -20.56 1.18
CA HIS A 156 -6.35 -20.73 0.89
C HIS A 156 -7.07 -19.38 0.68
N LEU A 157 -6.66 -18.32 1.38
CA LEU A 157 -7.20 -16.97 1.21
C LEU A 157 -6.85 -16.42 -0.17
N LEU A 158 -5.59 -16.58 -0.56
CA LEU A 158 -5.14 -16.16 -1.90
C LEU A 158 -5.86 -16.95 -3.00
N LYS A 159 -6.03 -18.28 -2.85
CA LYS A 159 -6.80 -19.12 -3.78
C LYS A 159 -8.23 -18.62 -3.97
N ALA A 160 -8.91 -18.32 -2.86
CA ALA A 160 -10.27 -17.80 -2.90
C ALA A 160 -10.33 -16.45 -3.64
N SER A 161 -9.36 -15.59 -3.39
CA SER A 161 -9.28 -14.27 -4.01
C SER A 161 -9.02 -14.34 -5.53
N VAL A 162 -8.11 -15.22 -5.96
CA VAL A 162 -7.82 -15.44 -7.38
C VAL A 162 -9.05 -16.03 -8.11
N ARG A 163 -9.74 -16.99 -7.49
CA ARG A 163 -11.00 -17.53 -8.02
C ARG A 163 -12.06 -16.43 -8.14
N LYS A 164 -12.22 -15.60 -7.13
CA LYS A 164 -13.15 -14.47 -7.15
C LYS A 164 -12.89 -13.51 -8.32
N LEU A 165 -11.61 -13.19 -8.60
CA LEU A 165 -11.26 -12.39 -9.77
C LEU A 165 -11.67 -13.05 -11.09
N ARG A 166 -11.40 -14.35 -11.26
CA ARG A 166 -11.81 -15.12 -12.44
C ARG A 166 -13.32 -15.17 -12.58
N ASP A 167 -14.03 -15.47 -11.50
CA ASP A 167 -15.49 -15.65 -11.50
C ASP A 167 -16.25 -14.34 -11.78
N HIS A 168 -15.57 -13.19 -11.65
CA HIS A 168 -16.09 -11.90 -12.14
C HIS A 168 -15.91 -11.67 -13.66
N GLY A 169 -15.62 -12.72 -14.41
CA GLY A 169 -15.48 -12.67 -15.88
C GLY A 169 -14.11 -12.16 -16.34
N ASN A 170 -13.08 -12.36 -15.55
CA ASN A 170 -11.71 -11.96 -15.90
C ASN A 170 -10.85 -13.16 -16.28
N THR A 171 -9.78 -12.90 -17.02
CA THR A 171 -8.71 -13.86 -17.28
C THR A 171 -7.56 -13.64 -16.30
N VAL A 172 -7.13 -14.70 -15.63
CA VAL A 172 -5.99 -14.63 -14.70
C VAL A 172 -4.88 -15.53 -15.22
N LEU A 173 -3.74 -14.94 -15.55
CA LEU A 173 -2.49 -15.64 -15.88
C LEU A 173 -1.64 -15.69 -14.63
N LEU A 174 -1.33 -16.89 -14.18
CA LEU A 174 -0.62 -17.14 -12.93
C LEU A 174 0.69 -17.86 -13.22
N VAL A 175 1.80 -17.25 -12.84
CA VAL A 175 3.12 -17.91 -12.79
C VAL A 175 3.30 -18.44 -11.37
N GLU A 176 3.39 -19.76 -11.19
CA GLU A 176 3.42 -20.38 -9.87
C GLU A 176 4.10 -21.73 -9.85
N HIS A 177 4.70 -22.05 -8.72
CA HIS A 177 5.28 -23.35 -8.42
C HIS A 177 4.64 -24.05 -7.21
N HIS A 178 3.80 -23.34 -6.45
CA HIS A 178 3.12 -23.88 -5.28
C HIS A 178 1.97 -24.81 -5.69
N LYS A 179 2.04 -26.08 -5.26
CA LYS A 179 1.08 -27.13 -5.68
C LYS A 179 -0.38 -26.74 -5.48
N GLU A 180 -0.72 -26.13 -4.34
CA GLU A 180 -2.09 -25.75 -4.05
C GLU A 180 -2.59 -24.61 -4.96
N MET A 181 -1.72 -23.70 -5.39
CA MET A 181 -2.07 -22.65 -6.33
C MET A 181 -2.26 -23.21 -7.75
N ILE A 182 -1.41 -24.14 -8.16
CA ILE A 182 -1.54 -24.83 -9.47
C ILE A 182 -2.88 -25.57 -9.58
N GLN A 183 -3.38 -26.15 -8.49
CA GLN A 183 -4.66 -26.87 -8.47
C GLN A 183 -5.90 -26.04 -8.80
N ILE A 184 -5.83 -24.70 -8.76
CA ILE A 184 -6.98 -23.86 -9.10
C ILE A 184 -7.01 -23.43 -10.57
N ALA A 185 -6.00 -23.79 -11.34
CA ALA A 185 -5.92 -23.45 -12.75
C ALA A 185 -6.91 -24.28 -13.58
N ASP A 186 -7.58 -23.64 -14.53
CA ASP A 186 -8.42 -24.28 -15.51
C ASP A 186 -7.56 -24.88 -16.65
N HIS A 187 -6.41 -24.24 -16.94
CA HIS A 187 -5.41 -24.71 -17.92
C HIS A 187 -3.99 -24.53 -17.34
N ILE A 188 -3.14 -25.49 -17.60
CA ILE A 188 -1.74 -25.51 -17.16
C ILE A 188 -0.82 -25.54 -18.38
N VAL A 189 0.15 -24.64 -18.40
CA VAL A 189 1.24 -24.61 -19.39
C VAL A 189 2.53 -24.90 -18.64
N ALA A 190 3.17 -26.01 -18.95
CA ALA A 190 4.51 -26.35 -18.41
C ALA A 190 5.57 -25.81 -19.38
N MET A 191 6.52 -25.05 -18.83
CA MET A 191 7.67 -24.53 -19.56
C MET A 191 8.96 -25.17 -19.08
#